data_1b7adb2f98627201f1b10fe60417ccc7
#
_entry.id   1b7adb2f98627201f1b10fe60417ccc7
#
_cell.length_a   1.000
_cell.length_b   1.000
_cell.length_c   1.000
_cell.angle_alpha   90.00
_cell.angle_beta   90.00
_cell.angle_gamma   90.00
#
_symmetry.space_group_name_H-M   'P 1'
#
loop_
_entity.id
_entity.type
_entity.pdbx_description
1 polymer ?
#
loop_
_entity_poly.entity_id
_entity_poly.type
_entity_poly.pdbx_seq_one_letter_code
_entity_poly.pdbx_strand_id
1 'polypeptide(L)'
;MKNQQTVPPTGGQGGLDNQQTVPPTGGQGGSKVVVAFSGGLDTSYTVMKLKEEGYDVYAACANTGGFSEEQLKKNEENAYKLGAVKYVTLDVTQEYYEKSLKYMIFGNVLRNNCYPISVSSERIFQAIAIARYANEIGADAIAHGSTGAGNDQIRFDMTFLVMAPGVKIITLTRDHALSRQ
;
A
#
# COMPACT_ATOMS: atom_id res chain seq x y z
N MET A 1 -3.27 -51.90 -31.91
CA MET A 1 -3.30 -50.54 -32.44
C MET A 1 -3.62 -49.58 -31.30
N LYS A 2 -2.58 -48.86 -30.80
CA LYS A 2 -2.71 -47.92 -29.67
C LYS A 2 -2.72 -46.50 -30.24
N ASN A 3 -3.85 -45.82 -30.12
CA ASN A 3 -3.94 -44.37 -30.46
C ASN A 3 -3.39 -43.56 -29.28
N GLN A 4 -2.23 -42.94 -29.49
CA GLN A 4 -1.70 -41.89 -28.61
C GLN A 4 -2.22 -40.55 -29.12
N GLN A 5 -3.09 -39.92 -28.37
CA GLN A 5 -3.43 -38.50 -28.54
C GLN A 5 -2.37 -37.66 -27.82
N THR A 6 -1.59 -36.93 -28.61
CA THR A 6 -0.66 -35.92 -28.11
C THR A 6 -1.42 -34.63 -27.86
N VAL A 7 -1.39 -34.18 -26.61
CA VAL A 7 -1.88 -32.87 -26.19
C VAL A 7 -0.79 -31.82 -26.46
N PRO A 8 -1.07 -30.69 -27.14
CA PRO A 8 -0.09 -29.63 -27.32
C PRO A 8 0.11 -28.82 -26.03
N PRO A 9 1.30 -28.28 -25.78
CA PRO A 9 1.57 -27.48 -24.60
C PRO A 9 0.97 -26.08 -24.78
N THR A 10 0.07 -25.70 -23.87
CA THR A 10 -0.41 -24.33 -23.74
C THR A 10 0.64 -23.49 -23.00
N GLY A 11 1.54 -22.90 -23.75
CA GLY A 11 2.45 -21.84 -23.31
C GLY A 11 1.80 -20.48 -23.46
N GLY A 12 1.06 -20.03 -22.47
CA GLY A 12 0.61 -18.65 -22.36
C GLY A 12 1.64 -17.83 -21.59
N GLN A 13 2.62 -17.27 -22.28
CA GLN A 13 3.43 -16.17 -21.74
C GLN A 13 2.60 -14.88 -21.85
N GLY A 14 1.83 -14.59 -20.80
CA GLY A 14 1.28 -13.26 -20.57
C GLY A 14 2.41 -12.36 -20.05
N GLY A 15 3.16 -11.74 -20.96
CA GLY A 15 4.04 -10.65 -20.62
C GLY A 15 3.18 -9.49 -20.11
N LEU A 16 3.27 -9.21 -18.80
CA LEU A 16 2.81 -7.94 -18.27
C LEU A 16 3.77 -6.88 -18.78
N ASP A 17 3.29 -6.07 -19.70
CA ASP A 17 4.02 -4.93 -20.23
C ASP A 17 4.51 -4.06 -19.07
N ASN A 18 5.82 -3.98 -18.98
CA ASN A 18 6.56 -3.14 -18.06
C ASN A 18 6.36 -1.68 -18.50
N GLN A 19 5.24 -1.06 -18.08
CA GLN A 19 5.01 0.35 -18.31
C GLN A 19 5.99 1.14 -17.46
N GLN A 20 7.05 1.60 -18.13
CA GLN A 20 7.98 2.57 -17.59
C GLN A 20 7.20 3.72 -16.96
N THR A 21 7.60 4.07 -15.74
CA THR A 21 7.10 5.23 -15.00
C THR A 21 7.54 6.52 -15.71
N VAL A 22 6.77 6.96 -16.69
CA VAL A 22 6.95 8.30 -17.27
C VAL A 22 6.18 9.26 -16.38
N PRO A 23 6.83 10.25 -15.74
CA PRO A 23 6.09 11.30 -15.06
C PRO A 23 5.26 12.08 -16.08
N PRO A 24 4.00 12.46 -15.77
CA PRO A 24 3.19 13.24 -16.69
C PRO A 24 3.83 14.59 -16.91
N THR A 25 4.15 14.88 -18.17
CA THR A 25 4.63 16.18 -18.64
C THR A 25 3.46 17.16 -18.70
N GLY A 26 3.48 18.17 -17.85
CA GLY A 26 2.72 19.42 -18.10
C GLY A 26 1.88 19.92 -16.92
N GLY A 27 2.40 20.94 -16.25
CA GLY A 27 1.71 21.80 -15.28
C GLY A 27 2.64 22.19 -14.13
N GLN A 28 2.53 23.42 -13.64
CA GLN A 28 3.30 23.94 -12.51
C GLN A 28 2.85 23.31 -11.17
N GLY A 29 3.01 22.00 -11.04
CA GLY A 29 2.77 21.19 -9.86
C GLY A 29 3.13 19.77 -10.23
N GLY A 30 3.95 19.09 -9.43
CA GLY A 30 4.28 17.67 -9.63
C GLY A 30 3.03 16.81 -9.52
N SER A 31 3.03 15.63 -10.17
CA SER A 31 1.95 14.66 -9.95
C SER A 31 1.87 14.28 -8.48
N LYS A 32 0.66 14.28 -7.93
CA LYS A 32 0.42 13.97 -6.52
C LYS A 32 0.46 12.47 -6.28
N VAL A 33 1.29 12.05 -5.34
CA VAL A 33 1.32 10.65 -4.89
C VAL A 33 1.07 10.54 -3.39
N VAL A 34 0.15 9.67 -2.99
CA VAL A 34 -0.05 9.31 -1.59
C VAL A 34 0.78 8.08 -1.26
N VAL A 35 1.67 8.19 -0.29
CA VAL A 35 2.46 7.05 0.21
C VAL A 35 1.83 6.52 1.49
N ALA A 36 1.48 5.22 1.51
CA ALA A 36 1.10 4.51 2.73
C ALA A 36 2.31 4.42 3.67
N PHE A 37 2.47 5.42 4.53
CA PHE A 37 3.69 5.67 5.30
C PHE A 37 3.58 5.13 6.72
N SER A 38 4.45 4.19 7.08
CA SER A 38 4.53 3.62 8.43
C SER A 38 5.74 4.10 9.24
N GLY A 39 6.61 4.91 8.64
CA GLY A 39 7.90 5.28 9.23
C GLY A 39 8.98 4.20 9.14
N GLY A 40 8.69 3.05 8.56
CA GLY A 40 9.64 1.97 8.32
C GLY A 40 10.57 2.23 7.11
N LEU A 41 11.62 1.41 6.99
CA LEU A 41 12.65 1.57 5.95
C LEU A 41 12.06 1.63 4.53
N ASP A 42 11.20 0.66 4.18
CA ASP A 42 10.67 0.52 2.83
C ASP A 42 9.80 1.74 2.44
N THR A 43 8.99 2.24 3.37
CA THR A 43 8.13 3.41 3.13
C THR A 43 8.94 4.71 3.13
N SER A 44 10.00 4.80 3.92
CA SER A 44 10.92 5.93 3.91
C SER A 44 11.70 6.02 2.59
N TYR A 45 12.19 4.89 2.09
CA TYR A 45 12.79 4.80 0.76
C TYR A 45 11.81 5.24 -0.33
N THR A 46 10.55 4.78 -0.24
CA THR A 46 9.51 5.13 -1.21
C THR A 46 9.27 6.65 -1.26
N VAL A 47 9.17 7.32 -0.10
CA VAL A 47 9.00 8.79 -0.05
C VAL A 47 10.17 9.51 -0.70
N MET A 48 11.40 9.15 -0.33
CA MET A 48 12.62 9.75 -0.86
C MET A 48 12.71 9.57 -2.38
N LYS A 49 12.49 8.35 -2.85
CA LYS A 49 12.62 8.01 -4.27
C LYS A 49 11.59 8.70 -5.14
N LEU A 50 10.32 8.72 -4.73
CA LEU A 50 9.26 9.42 -5.46
C LEU A 50 9.49 10.95 -5.47
N LYS A 51 10.06 11.50 -4.39
CA LYS A 51 10.47 12.91 -4.38
C LYS A 51 11.59 13.20 -5.39
N GLU A 52 12.58 12.32 -5.49
CA GLU A 52 13.64 12.42 -6.50
C GLU A 52 13.09 12.34 -7.93
N GLU A 53 12.05 11.53 -8.15
CA GLU A 53 11.34 11.40 -9.42
C GLU A 53 10.41 12.58 -9.76
N GLY A 54 10.30 13.58 -8.87
CA GLY A 54 9.56 14.81 -9.12
C GLY A 54 8.09 14.79 -8.72
N TYR A 55 7.65 13.79 -7.95
CA TYR A 55 6.30 13.75 -7.40
C TYR A 55 6.13 14.70 -6.22
N ASP A 56 4.91 15.24 -6.08
CA ASP A 56 4.46 15.86 -4.84
C ASP A 56 3.98 14.76 -3.88
N VAL A 57 4.84 14.42 -2.91
CA VAL A 57 4.63 13.27 -2.03
C VAL A 57 3.81 13.65 -0.81
N TYR A 58 2.67 12.99 -0.62
CA TYR A 58 1.80 13.07 0.55
C TYR A 58 1.96 11.81 1.38
N ALA A 59 2.65 11.90 2.52
CA ALA A 59 2.85 10.76 3.41
C ALA A 59 1.63 10.57 4.32
N ALA A 60 0.92 9.46 4.20
CA ALA A 60 -0.28 9.16 4.98
C ALA A 60 -0.06 7.95 5.89
N CYS A 61 -0.14 8.17 7.20
CA CYS A 61 -0.04 7.12 8.22
C CYS A 61 -1.43 6.74 8.70
N ALA A 62 -1.89 5.53 8.38
CA ALA A 62 -3.16 5.01 8.89
C ALA A 62 -2.94 4.40 10.28
N ASN A 63 -3.44 5.07 11.32
CA ASN A 63 -3.34 4.63 12.70
C ASN A 63 -4.54 3.75 13.08
N THR A 64 -4.27 2.50 13.38
CA THR A 64 -5.22 1.48 13.86
C THR A 64 -5.16 1.27 15.37
N GLY A 65 -4.47 2.17 16.09
CA GLY A 65 -4.29 2.11 17.56
C GLY A 65 -2.92 1.56 17.98
N GLY A 66 -2.04 1.22 17.02
CA GLY A 66 -0.72 0.65 17.31
C GLY A 66 0.41 1.67 17.53
N PHE A 67 0.17 2.97 17.28
CA PHE A 67 1.17 4.02 17.41
C PHE A 67 0.93 4.87 18.65
N SER A 68 1.99 5.16 19.41
CA SER A 68 1.97 6.22 20.42
C SER A 68 2.03 7.60 19.77
N GLU A 69 1.62 8.64 20.52
CA GLU A 69 1.71 10.03 20.05
C GLU A 69 3.16 10.42 19.68
N GLU A 70 4.14 9.96 20.46
CA GLU A 70 5.56 10.19 20.19
C GLU A 70 6.01 9.54 18.87
N GLN A 71 5.53 8.32 18.60
CA GLN A 71 5.82 7.63 17.34
C GLN A 71 5.19 8.34 16.15
N LEU A 72 3.94 8.81 16.27
CA LEU A 72 3.28 9.57 15.21
C LEU A 72 4.01 10.88 14.92
N LYS A 73 4.42 11.61 15.96
CA LYS A 73 5.22 12.83 15.82
C LYS A 73 6.58 12.56 15.15
N LYS A 74 7.25 11.49 15.56
CA LYS A 74 8.52 11.08 14.93
C LYS A 74 8.33 10.69 13.45
N ASN A 75 7.23 10.03 13.12
CA ASN A 75 6.90 9.69 11.74
C ASN A 75 6.66 10.94 10.91
N GLU A 76 5.95 11.93 11.45
CA GLU A 76 5.73 13.22 10.81
C GLU A 76 7.04 13.94 10.52
N GLU A 77 7.91 14.08 11.54
CA GLU A 77 9.22 14.72 11.38
C GLU A 77 10.08 14.00 10.33
N ASN A 78 10.05 12.65 10.32
CA ASN A 78 10.78 11.86 9.34
C ASN A 78 10.22 12.03 7.93
N ALA A 79 8.91 12.04 7.76
CA ALA A 79 8.28 12.25 6.46
C ALA A 79 8.72 13.58 5.81
N TYR A 80 8.72 14.67 6.59
CA TYR A 80 9.19 15.97 6.10
C TYR A 80 10.69 15.99 5.80
N LYS A 81 11.52 15.35 6.63
CA LYS A 81 12.97 15.22 6.37
C LYS A 81 13.26 14.45 5.07
N LEU A 82 12.41 13.48 4.70
CA LEU A 82 12.52 12.71 3.48
C LEU A 82 11.98 13.45 2.24
N GLY A 83 11.39 14.63 2.43
CA GLY A 83 10.91 15.49 1.34
C GLY A 83 9.43 15.37 1.03
N ALA A 84 8.62 14.80 1.91
CA ALA A 84 7.17 14.83 1.77
C ALA A 84 6.66 16.29 1.80
N VAL A 85 5.72 16.61 0.92
CA VAL A 85 5.05 17.91 0.87
C VAL A 85 4.08 18.05 2.06
N LYS A 86 3.45 16.95 2.42
CA LYS A 86 2.49 16.89 3.54
C LYS A 86 2.54 15.53 4.22
N TYR A 87 2.36 15.54 5.53
CA TYR A 87 2.09 14.35 6.33
C TYR A 87 0.69 14.41 6.91
N VAL A 88 0.03 13.27 7.03
CA VAL A 88 -1.27 13.13 7.69
C VAL A 88 -1.34 11.82 8.46
N THR A 89 -1.89 11.90 9.67
CA THR A 89 -2.31 10.72 10.43
C THR A 89 -3.81 10.50 10.21
N LEU A 90 -4.17 9.36 9.65
CA LEU A 90 -5.55 8.94 9.43
C LEU A 90 -5.94 8.01 10.59
N ASP A 91 -6.73 8.52 11.53
CA ASP A 91 -7.22 7.70 12.64
C ASP A 91 -8.38 6.82 12.16
N VAL A 92 -8.16 5.51 12.20
CA VAL A 92 -9.13 4.48 11.83
C VAL A 92 -9.48 3.56 13.01
N THR A 93 -9.05 3.89 14.23
CA THR A 93 -9.20 3.05 15.42
C THR A 93 -10.65 2.68 15.69
N GLN A 94 -11.53 3.68 15.71
CA GLN A 94 -12.96 3.47 15.96
C GLN A 94 -13.62 2.66 14.84
N GLU A 95 -13.36 3.00 13.59
CA GLU A 95 -13.95 2.30 12.44
C GLU A 95 -13.46 0.84 12.38
N TYR A 96 -12.18 0.59 12.64
CA TYR A 96 -11.59 -0.74 12.68
C TYR A 96 -12.19 -1.59 13.79
N TYR A 97 -12.35 -1.03 14.99
CA TYR A 97 -13.00 -1.72 16.10
C TYR A 97 -14.46 -2.08 15.77
N GLU A 98 -15.25 -1.08 15.36
CA GLU A 98 -16.69 -1.24 15.13
C GLU A 98 -17.02 -2.17 13.96
N LYS A 99 -16.23 -2.17 12.91
CA LYS A 99 -16.52 -2.95 11.70
C LYS A 99 -15.79 -4.27 11.60
N SER A 100 -14.80 -4.51 12.46
CA SER A 100 -13.98 -5.72 12.38
C SER A 100 -13.65 -6.33 13.73
N LEU A 101 -12.89 -5.64 14.58
CA LEU A 101 -12.32 -6.24 15.79
C LEU A 101 -13.37 -6.81 16.74
N LYS A 102 -14.43 -6.08 17.03
CA LYS A 102 -15.46 -6.54 17.96
C LYS A 102 -16.09 -7.87 17.55
N TYR A 103 -16.30 -8.08 16.25
CA TYR A 103 -16.87 -9.33 15.76
C TYR A 103 -15.88 -10.50 15.85
N MET A 104 -14.59 -10.23 15.62
CA MET A 104 -13.56 -11.25 15.80
C MET A 104 -13.39 -11.64 17.28
N ILE A 105 -13.49 -10.67 18.18
CA ILE A 105 -13.41 -10.91 19.63
C ILE A 105 -14.64 -11.73 20.09
N PHE A 106 -15.85 -11.30 19.76
CA PHE A 106 -17.08 -11.99 20.17
C PHE A 106 -17.20 -13.38 19.54
N GLY A 107 -16.74 -13.55 18.30
CA GLY A 107 -16.73 -14.82 17.61
C GLY A 107 -15.54 -15.71 17.95
N ASN A 108 -14.60 -15.24 18.79
CA ASN A 108 -13.33 -15.93 19.07
C ASN A 108 -12.63 -16.43 17.80
N VAL A 109 -12.54 -15.55 16.78
CA VAL A 109 -12.07 -15.93 15.44
C VAL A 109 -10.55 -16.04 15.43
N LEU A 110 -10.06 -17.27 15.45
CA LEU A 110 -8.64 -17.59 15.44
C LEU A 110 -8.27 -18.43 14.21
N ARG A 111 -7.13 -18.14 13.62
CA ARG A 111 -6.50 -19.01 12.62
C ARG A 111 -5.79 -20.14 13.35
N ASN A 112 -6.10 -21.38 12.98
CA ASN A 112 -5.53 -22.60 13.61
C ASN A 112 -5.73 -22.61 15.14
N ASN A 113 -6.83 -22.06 15.65
CA ASN A 113 -7.18 -21.98 17.07
C ASN A 113 -6.14 -21.27 17.97
N CYS A 114 -5.19 -20.54 17.42
CA CYS A 114 -4.14 -19.89 18.21
C CYS A 114 -3.78 -18.46 17.76
N TYR A 115 -4.02 -18.10 16.50
CA TYR A 115 -3.57 -16.82 15.97
C TYR A 115 -4.73 -15.89 15.60
N PRO A 116 -4.84 -14.70 16.22
CA PRO A 116 -5.84 -13.72 15.84
C PRO A 116 -5.64 -13.25 14.40
N ILE A 117 -6.68 -13.28 13.58
CA ILE A 117 -6.61 -12.81 12.17
C ILE A 117 -6.77 -11.30 12.03
N SER A 118 -6.75 -10.57 13.14
CA SER A 118 -6.86 -9.11 13.20
C SER A 118 -5.84 -8.40 12.31
N VAL A 119 -4.59 -8.87 12.26
CA VAL A 119 -3.54 -8.28 11.41
C VAL A 119 -3.93 -8.26 9.93
N SER A 120 -4.64 -9.30 9.46
CA SER A 120 -5.09 -9.36 8.07
C SER A 120 -6.15 -8.30 7.75
N SER A 121 -7.12 -8.11 8.64
CA SER A 121 -8.17 -7.09 8.48
C SER A 121 -7.62 -5.68 8.71
N GLU A 122 -6.68 -5.52 9.62
CA GLU A 122 -6.01 -4.24 9.88
C GLU A 122 -5.44 -3.62 8.59
N ARG A 123 -4.73 -4.41 7.79
CA ARG A 123 -4.15 -3.95 6.52
C ARG A 123 -5.21 -3.45 5.53
N ILE A 124 -6.39 -4.08 5.53
CA ILE A 124 -7.51 -3.64 4.69
C ILE A 124 -8.04 -2.27 5.16
N PHE A 125 -8.23 -2.07 6.47
CA PHE A 125 -8.68 -0.78 6.99
C PHE A 125 -7.66 0.33 6.76
N GLN A 126 -6.38 0.04 6.90
CA GLN A 126 -5.30 0.96 6.54
C GLN A 126 -5.38 1.34 5.05
N ALA A 127 -5.53 0.36 4.16
CA ALA A 127 -5.63 0.60 2.73
C ALA A 127 -6.88 1.42 2.36
N ILE A 128 -8.04 1.14 2.98
CA ILE A 128 -9.28 1.91 2.76
C ILE A 128 -9.08 3.39 3.13
N ALA A 129 -8.46 3.67 4.29
CA ALA A 129 -8.21 5.03 4.72
C ALA A 129 -7.27 5.78 3.77
N ILE A 130 -6.19 5.12 3.34
CA ILE A 130 -5.25 5.69 2.36
C ILE A 130 -5.93 5.98 1.02
N ALA A 131 -6.75 5.04 0.51
CA ALA A 131 -7.48 5.22 -0.74
C ALA A 131 -8.50 6.37 -0.67
N ARG A 132 -9.23 6.50 0.45
CA ARG A 132 -10.15 7.61 0.69
C ARG A 132 -9.42 8.95 0.66
N TYR A 133 -8.29 9.04 1.37
CA TYR A 133 -7.47 10.24 1.38
C TYR A 133 -6.92 10.58 -0.01
N ALA A 134 -6.46 9.58 -0.76
CA ALA A 134 -6.00 9.79 -2.13
C ALA A 134 -7.09 10.36 -3.05
N ASN A 135 -8.31 9.82 -2.95
CA ASN A 135 -9.46 10.35 -3.69
C ASN A 135 -9.81 11.80 -3.26
N GLU A 136 -9.78 12.06 -1.95
CA GLU A 136 -10.08 13.39 -1.39
C GLU A 136 -9.16 14.49 -1.94
N ILE A 137 -7.86 14.19 -2.05
CA ILE A 137 -6.88 15.18 -2.55
C ILE A 137 -6.70 15.15 -4.07
N GLY A 138 -7.39 14.24 -4.77
CA GLY A 138 -7.24 14.03 -6.20
C GLY A 138 -5.81 13.58 -6.54
N ALA A 139 -5.33 12.53 -5.90
CA ALA A 139 -4.00 11.99 -6.15
C ALA A 139 -3.95 11.21 -7.47
N ASP A 140 -2.86 11.34 -8.20
CA ASP A 140 -2.61 10.60 -9.46
C ASP A 140 -2.13 9.17 -9.19
N ALA A 141 -1.50 8.97 -8.02
CA ALA A 141 -0.95 7.66 -7.64
C ALA A 141 -1.05 7.40 -6.13
N ILE A 142 -1.04 6.11 -5.79
CA ILE A 142 -0.87 5.61 -4.41
C ILE A 142 0.34 4.69 -4.40
N ALA A 143 1.24 4.86 -3.42
CA ALA A 143 2.40 4.01 -3.27
C ALA A 143 2.41 3.29 -1.93
N HIS A 144 2.93 2.06 -1.91
CA HIS A 144 3.15 1.32 -0.67
C HIS A 144 4.46 0.52 -0.72
N GLY A 145 5.03 0.25 0.47
CA GLY A 145 6.31 -0.44 0.62
C GLY A 145 6.21 -1.96 0.79
N SER A 146 5.07 -2.59 0.47
CA SER A 146 4.94 -4.05 0.62
C SER A 146 5.77 -4.78 -0.41
N THR A 147 6.55 -5.76 0.07
CA THR A 147 7.38 -6.62 -0.78
C THR A 147 6.54 -7.71 -1.44
N GLY A 148 7.09 -8.36 -2.49
CA GLY A 148 6.44 -9.48 -3.18
C GLY A 148 6.29 -10.76 -2.34
N ALA A 149 6.94 -10.83 -1.18
CA ALA A 149 7.05 -12.03 -0.34
C ALA A 149 6.00 -12.11 0.77
N GLY A 150 4.76 -11.73 0.55
CA GLY A 150 3.75 -11.79 1.59
C GLY A 150 2.34 -11.49 1.09
N ASN A 151 1.36 -11.57 1.99
CA ASN A 151 -0.03 -11.32 1.65
C ASN A 151 -0.43 -9.84 1.73
N ASP A 152 0.40 -8.98 2.32
CA ASP A 152 0.06 -7.57 2.53
C ASP A 152 -0.04 -6.81 1.20
N GLN A 153 0.84 -7.13 0.24
CA GLN A 153 0.75 -6.57 -1.11
C GLN A 153 -0.64 -6.78 -1.74
N ILE A 154 -1.17 -8.01 -1.69
CA ILE A 154 -2.47 -8.34 -2.27
C ILE A 154 -3.58 -7.54 -1.57
N ARG A 155 -3.51 -7.39 -0.24
CA ARG A 155 -4.49 -6.63 0.53
C ARG A 155 -4.50 -5.15 0.14
N PHE A 156 -3.32 -4.56 0.00
CA PHE A 156 -3.19 -3.17 -0.45
C PHE A 156 -3.63 -3.01 -1.90
N ASP A 157 -3.07 -3.80 -2.82
CA ASP A 157 -3.37 -3.70 -4.25
C ASP A 157 -4.86 -3.87 -4.53
N MET A 158 -5.49 -4.94 -4.02
CA MET A 158 -6.91 -5.20 -4.22
C MET A 158 -7.79 -4.10 -3.63
N THR A 159 -7.45 -3.61 -2.44
CA THR A 159 -8.22 -2.53 -1.81
C THR A 159 -8.10 -1.24 -2.61
N PHE A 160 -6.92 -0.89 -3.09
CA PHE A 160 -6.71 0.32 -3.90
C PHE A 160 -7.44 0.23 -5.25
N LEU A 161 -7.39 -0.92 -5.92
CA LEU A 161 -8.12 -1.13 -7.18
C LEU A 161 -9.64 -0.94 -7.02
N VAL A 162 -10.19 -1.34 -5.89
CA VAL A 162 -11.64 -1.21 -5.61
C VAL A 162 -12.00 0.18 -5.12
N MET A 163 -11.21 0.76 -4.21
CA MET A 163 -11.56 2.00 -3.50
C MET A 163 -11.10 3.27 -4.20
N ALA A 164 -10.09 3.17 -5.06
CA ALA A 164 -9.54 4.27 -5.84
C ALA A 164 -9.36 3.85 -7.32
N PRO A 165 -10.44 3.49 -8.02
CA PRO A 165 -10.35 3.03 -9.41
C PRO A 165 -9.79 4.14 -10.30
N GLY A 166 -8.79 3.79 -11.12
CA GLY A 166 -8.10 4.74 -12.00
C GLY A 166 -6.89 5.45 -11.38
N VAL A 167 -6.65 5.33 -10.08
CA VAL A 167 -5.42 5.81 -9.45
C VAL A 167 -4.30 4.80 -9.67
N LYS A 168 -3.13 5.26 -10.11
CA LYS A 168 -1.98 4.39 -10.35
C LYS A 168 -1.42 3.82 -9.04
N ILE A 169 -1.14 2.52 -8.99
CA ILE A 169 -0.47 1.89 -7.84
C ILE A 169 1.02 1.80 -8.13
N ILE A 170 1.87 2.28 -7.22
CA ILE A 170 3.34 2.27 -7.31
C ILE A 170 3.91 1.42 -6.18
N THR A 171 4.79 0.48 -6.53
CA THR A 171 5.37 -0.50 -5.58
C THR A 171 6.87 -0.64 -5.78
N LEU A 172 7.63 0.45 -5.53
CA LEU A 172 9.07 0.52 -5.83
C LEU A 172 9.87 -0.65 -5.26
N THR A 173 9.56 -1.10 -4.05
CA THR A 173 10.23 -2.24 -3.41
C THR A 173 10.08 -3.54 -4.22
N ARG A 174 8.92 -3.76 -4.81
CA ARG A 174 8.61 -4.91 -5.65
C ARG A 174 9.14 -4.73 -7.06
N ASP A 175 8.91 -3.55 -7.64
CA ASP A 175 9.24 -3.24 -9.03
C ASP A 175 10.76 -3.26 -9.27
N HIS A 176 11.54 -2.86 -8.27
CA HIS A 176 13.01 -2.90 -8.29
C HIS A 176 13.59 -4.18 -7.68
N ALA A 177 12.76 -5.18 -7.32
CA ALA A 177 13.18 -6.44 -6.69
C ALA A 177 14.13 -6.23 -5.48
N LEU A 178 13.90 -5.18 -4.70
CA LEU A 178 14.73 -4.84 -3.55
C LEU A 178 14.52 -5.88 -2.43
N SER A 179 15.62 -6.42 -1.93
CA SER A 179 15.63 -7.30 -0.76
C SER A 179 16.35 -6.62 0.40
N ARG A 180 15.89 -6.90 1.63
CA ARG A 180 16.64 -6.53 2.83
C ARG A 180 17.85 -7.47 2.93
N GLN A 181 19.04 -6.92 2.83
CA GLN A 181 20.28 -7.63 3.18
C GLN A 181 20.56 -7.47 4.66
#